data_75df10f89b1c6153fd1a54ae93381c16
#
_entry.id   75df10f89b1c6153fd1a54ae93381c16
#
_cell.length_a   1.000
_cell.length_b   1.000
_cell.length_c   1.000
_cell.angle_alpha   90.00
_cell.angle_beta   90.00
_cell.angle_gamma   90.00
#
_symmetry.space_group_name_H-M   'P 1'
#
loop_
_entity.id
_entity.type
_entity.pdbx_description
1 polymer ?
#
loop_
_entity_poly.entity_id
_entity_poly.type
_entity_poly.pdbx_seq_one_letter_code
_entity_poly.pdbx_strand_id
1 'polypeptide(L)'
;MDKNTETILKDYRYYLNVERGMSPNTVSAYCRDVASYLEESGEKPEKAGKEAMEKYLASRSGALSARSQARLMSALRSFFDWMILEGDRKDNPCDGIDSPKIGRHLPDVLSVDEIDAIMKSVDLSKPGGLRDRAILEILYGCGLRVSEACSLRISDVFPDEGFVRVIGKGDKQRLVPMGEMAKDAFTGYLSVRPMASTKKDGDIVFLNRSGARMSRISVFNMVRKQALLAGITKTISPHTFRHSFATHLVENGADLRVVQEMLGHESILTTEIYTHIDSKTWQAAVLKHHPRK
;
A
#
# COMPACT_ATOMS: atom_id res chain seq x y z
N MET A 1 28.00 10.91 5.01
CA MET A 1 28.23 10.40 3.62
C MET A 1 29.38 11.17 2.98
N ASP A 2 30.29 10.45 2.34
CA ASP A 2 31.33 11.01 1.49
C ASP A 2 30.69 11.61 0.22
N LYS A 3 31.33 12.68 -0.34
CA LYS A 3 30.85 13.39 -1.55
C LYS A 3 30.73 12.46 -2.78
N ASN A 4 31.55 11.40 -2.84
CA ASN A 4 31.50 10.39 -3.88
C ASN A 4 30.24 9.50 -3.73
N THR A 5 29.92 9.07 -2.52
CA THR A 5 28.72 8.27 -2.20
C THR A 5 27.43 9.02 -2.54
N GLU A 6 27.36 10.33 -2.29
CA GLU A 6 26.21 11.16 -2.64
C GLU A 6 26.00 11.23 -4.16
N THR A 7 27.10 11.35 -4.92
CA THR A 7 27.04 11.39 -6.38
C THR A 7 26.54 10.06 -6.93
N ILE A 8 27.13 8.95 -6.51
CA ILE A 8 26.73 7.59 -6.92
C ILE A 8 25.22 7.37 -6.64
N LEU A 9 24.76 7.73 -5.44
CA LEU A 9 23.34 7.56 -5.08
C LEU A 9 22.40 8.46 -5.89
N LYS A 10 22.86 9.66 -6.28
CA LYS A 10 22.10 10.57 -7.13
C LYS A 10 21.93 10.00 -8.53
N ASP A 11 22.99 9.47 -9.11
CA ASP A 11 23.01 8.92 -10.47
C ASP A 11 22.23 7.59 -10.51
N TYR A 12 22.41 6.72 -9.52
CA TYR A 12 21.61 5.51 -9.38
C TYR A 12 20.11 5.81 -9.19
N ARG A 13 19.77 6.85 -8.42
CA ARG A 13 18.37 7.31 -8.29
C ARG A 13 17.79 7.78 -9.61
N TYR A 14 18.58 8.49 -10.41
CA TYR A 14 18.19 8.92 -11.74
C TYR A 14 17.88 7.71 -12.62
N TYR A 15 18.80 6.75 -12.69
CA TYR A 15 18.62 5.49 -13.42
C TYR A 15 17.32 4.77 -13.02
N LEU A 16 17.10 4.55 -11.72
CA LEU A 16 15.90 3.86 -11.24
C LEU A 16 14.60 4.59 -11.62
N ASN A 17 14.63 5.91 -11.54
CA ASN A 17 13.43 6.73 -11.75
C ASN A 17 13.15 6.95 -13.24
N VAL A 18 14.14 7.31 -14.01
CA VAL A 18 13.98 7.74 -15.40
C VAL A 18 14.09 6.58 -16.38
N GLU A 19 15.14 5.75 -16.26
CA GLU A 19 15.38 4.67 -17.23
C GLU A 19 14.57 3.41 -16.89
N ARG A 20 14.46 3.07 -15.58
CA ARG A 20 13.69 1.89 -15.14
C ARG A 20 12.23 2.21 -14.83
N GLY A 21 11.81 3.46 -14.79
CA GLY A 21 10.43 3.86 -14.51
C GLY A 21 9.88 3.33 -13.17
N MET A 22 10.75 3.12 -12.18
CA MET A 22 10.33 2.53 -10.91
C MET A 22 9.49 3.49 -10.08
N SER A 23 8.60 2.95 -9.24
CA SER A 23 7.77 3.78 -8.36
C SER A 23 8.63 4.58 -7.36
N PRO A 24 8.21 5.80 -6.96
CA PRO A 24 8.95 6.61 -5.98
C PRO A 24 9.26 5.88 -4.67
N ASN A 25 8.35 5.01 -4.23
CA ASN A 25 8.54 4.19 -3.02
C ASN A 25 9.64 3.13 -3.23
N THR A 26 9.68 2.48 -4.38
CA THR A 26 10.73 1.50 -4.74
C THR A 26 12.08 2.19 -4.85
N VAL A 27 12.14 3.32 -5.56
CA VAL A 27 13.36 4.14 -5.69
C VAL A 27 13.88 4.54 -4.30
N SER A 28 13.01 5.08 -3.44
CA SER A 28 13.39 5.48 -2.08
C SER A 28 13.89 4.30 -1.24
N ALA A 29 13.26 3.13 -1.34
CA ALA A 29 13.67 1.94 -0.61
C ALA A 29 15.03 1.41 -1.10
N TYR A 30 15.21 1.30 -2.41
CA TYR A 30 16.46 0.83 -3.03
C TYR A 30 17.62 1.78 -2.73
N CYS A 31 17.44 3.09 -2.90
CA CYS A 31 18.47 4.07 -2.56
C CYS A 31 18.86 4.03 -1.08
N ARG A 32 17.92 3.77 -0.17
CA ARG A 32 18.21 3.62 1.27
C ARG A 32 19.03 2.36 1.53
N ASP A 33 18.64 1.25 0.94
CA ASP A 33 19.34 -0.03 1.10
C ASP A 33 20.77 0.07 0.55
N VAL A 34 20.97 0.71 -0.62
CA VAL A 34 22.29 0.95 -1.21
C VAL A 34 23.12 1.95 -0.38
N ALA A 35 22.49 3.02 0.13
CA ALA A 35 23.17 3.98 1.01
C ALA A 35 23.74 3.29 2.26
N SER A 36 22.93 2.43 2.91
CA SER A 36 23.36 1.65 4.06
C SER A 36 24.54 0.72 3.72
N TYR A 37 24.51 0.11 2.53
CA TYR A 37 25.63 -0.70 2.05
C TYR A 37 26.90 0.14 1.85
N LEU A 38 26.83 1.26 1.15
CA LEU A 38 27.99 2.13 0.88
C LEU A 38 28.61 2.71 2.15
N GLU A 39 27.80 2.94 3.18
CA GLU A 39 28.27 3.45 4.48
C GLU A 39 28.89 2.36 5.37
N GLU A 40 28.38 1.14 5.32
CA GLU A 40 28.69 0.10 6.30
C GLU A 40 29.60 -1.02 5.76
N SER A 41 29.71 -1.19 4.43
CA SER A 41 30.48 -2.30 3.85
C SER A 41 31.99 -2.19 4.07
N GLY A 42 32.49 -0.96 4.26
CA GLY A 42 33.93 -0.69 4.40
C GLY A 42 34.76 -0.88 3.12
N GLU A 43 34.15 -1.32 2.03
CA GLU A 43 34.79 -1.54 0.73
C GLU A 43 34.20 -0.62 -0.35
N LYS A 44 35.06 -0.26 -1.31
CA LYS A 44 34.59 0.49 -2.48
C LYS A 44 33.73 -0.42 -3.36
N PRO A 45 32.59 0.04 -3.84
CA PRO A 45 31.67 -0.78 -4.62
C PRO A 45 32.28 -1.33 -5.92
N GLU A 46 33.26 -0.61 -6.51
CA GLU A 46 33.98 -1.05 -7.72
C GLU A 46 34.83 -2.29 -7.49
N LYS A 47 35.24 -2.54 -6.24
CA LYS A 47 36.16 -3.63 -5.85
C LYS A 47 35.50 -4.72 -5.01
N ALA A 48 34.30 -4.49 -4.52
CA ALA A 48 33.61 -5.43 -3.65
C ALA A 48 33.42 -6.80 -4.34
N GLY A 49 33.91 -7.84 -3.72
CA GLY A 49 33.78 -9.22 -4.18
C GLY A 49 32.57 -9.92 -3.54
N LYS A 50 32.35 -11.19 -3.98
CA LYS A 50 31.25 -12.01 -3.46
C LYS A 50 31.35 -12.23 -1.94
N GLU A 51 32.56 -12.51 -1.42
CA GLU A 51 32.78 -12.73 0.02
C GLU A 51 32.43 -11.51 0.87
N ALA A 52 32.79 -10.31 0.40
CA ALA A 52 32.41 -9.04 1.07
C ALA A 52 30.90 -8.84 1.08
N MET A 53 30.24 -9.19 -0.02
CA MET A 53 28.78 -9.14 -0.12
C MET A 53 28.10 -10.11 0.83
N GLU A 54 28.56 -11.37 0.87
CA GLU A 54 28.05 -12.39 1.79
C GLU A 54 28.25 -11.97 3.26
N LYS A 55 29.40 -11.42 3.60
CA LYS A 55 29.69 -10.88 4.94
C LYS A 55 28.75 -9.73 5.31
N TYR A 56 28.53 -8.77 4.39
CA TYR A 56 27.62 -7.67 4.62
C TYR A 56 26.18 -8.17 4.84
N LEU A 57 25.69 -9.05 3.97
CA LEU A 57 24.34 -9.60 4.09
C LEU A 57 24.16 -10.41 5.37
N ALA A 58 25.17 -11.18 5.78
CA ALA A 58 25.19 -11.93 7.04
C ALA A 58 25.09 -10.99 8.25
N SER A 59 25.82 -9.86 8.24
CA SER A 59 25.75 -8.85 9.31
C SER A 59 24.36 -8.23 9.47
N ARG A 60 23.57 -8.20 8.38
CA ARG A 60 22.21 -7.63 8.38
C ARG A 60 21.12 -8.66 8.71
N SER A 61 21.44 -9.95 8.66
CA SER A 61 20.46 -11.03 8.81
C SER A 61 19.73 -11.04 10.16
N GLY A 62 20.42 -10.69 11.25
CA GLY A 62 19.82 -10.60 12.59
C GLY A 62 18.94 -9.37 12.82
N ALA A 63 19.16 -8.28 12.05
CA ALA A 63 18.46 -7.01 12.22
C ALA A 63 17.27 -6.85 11.28
N LEU A 64 17.22 -7.60 10.18
CA LEU A 64 16.20 -7.46 9.13
C LEU A 64 15.30 -8.69 9.05
N SER A 65 14.00 -8.46 8.82
CA SER A 65 13.09 -9.55 8.46
C SER A 65 13.48 -10.20 7.13
N ALA A 66 13.13 -11.47 6.89
CA ALA A 66 13.41 -12.18 5.63
C ALA A 66 12.94 -11.40 4.38
N ARG A 67 11.77 -10.74 4.46
CA ARG A 67 11.26 -9.87 3.39
C ARG A 67 12.14 -8.64 3.16
N SER A 68 12.65 -8.02 4.22
CA SER A 68 13.56 -6.88 4.13
C SER A 68 14.91 -7.30 3.57
N GLN A 69 15.43 -8.47 3.96
CA GLN A 69 16.64 -9.04 3.40
C GLN A 69 16.52 -9.34 1.90
N ALA A 70 15.40 -9.93 1.47
CA ALA A 70 15.13 -10.18 0.04
C ALA A 70 15.04 -8.88 -0.76
N ARG A 71 14.43 -7.79 -0.20
CA ARG A 71 14.43 -6.48 -0.83
C ARG A 71 15.84 -5.89 -0.92
N LEU A 72 16.61 -5.96 0.16
CA LEU A 72 18.02 -5.52 0.19
C LEU A 72 18.84 -6.22 -0.90
N MET A 73 18.73 -7.55 -1.01
CA MET A 73 19.37 -8.32 -2.07
C MET A 73 18.96 -7.82 -3.47
N SER A 74 17.67 -7.58 -3.69
CA SER A 74 17.18 -7.06 -4.98
C SER A 74 17.70 -5.66 -5.28
N ALA A 75 17.82 -4.80 -4.25
CA ALA A 75 18.36 -3.46 -4.40
C ALA A 75 19.86 -3.47 -4.75
N LEU A 76 20.64 -4.33 -4.08
CA LEU A 76 22.07 -4.48 -4.32
C LEU A 76 22.34 -5.09 -5.71
N ARG A 77 21.60 -6.14 -6.11
CA ARG A 77 21.71 -6.67 -7.49
C ARG A 77 21.45 -5.59 -8.53
N SER A 78 20.36 -4.84 -8.37
CA SER A 78 20.04 -3.75 -9.28
C SER A 78 21.11 -2.65 -9.31
N PHE A 79 21.73 -2.37 -8.17
CA PHE A 79 22.82 -1.39 -8.07
C PHE A 79 24.08 -1.85 -8.80
N PHE A 80 24.50 -3.08 -8.60
CA PHE A 80 25.68 -3.61 -9.28
C PHE A 80 25.45 -3.88 -10.76
N ASP A 81 24.22 -4.24 -11.17
CA ASP A 81 23.85 -4.30 -12.60
C ASP A 81 23.96 -2.91 -13.25
N TRP A 82 23.54 -1.86 -12.55
CA TRP A 82 23.71 -0.48 -13.02
C TRP A 82 25.19 -0.10 -13.13
N MET A 83 26.03 -0.43 -12.15
CA MET A 83 27.48 -0.18 -12.24
C MET A 83 28.15 -0.90 -13.39
N ILE A 84 27.64 -2.07 -13.79
CA ILE A 84 28.12 -2.77 -15.01
C ILE A 84 27.70 -1.99 -16.26
N LEU A 85 26.49 -1.47 -16.31
CA LEU A 85 25.99 -0.65 -17.44
C LEU A 85 26.80 0.65 -17.60
N GLU A 86 27.18 1.30 -16.50
CA GLU A 86 28.04 2.50 -16.52
C GLU A 86 29.51 2.18 -16.84
N GLY A 87 29.89 0.90 -16.85
CA GLY A 87 31.27 0.47 -17.12
C GLY A 87 32.20 0.51 -15.91
N ASP A 88 31.68 0.79 -14.72
CA ASP A 88 32.45 0.84 -13.47
C ASP A 88 32.84 -0.56 -12.98
N ARG A 89 32.16 -1.62 -13.43
CA ARG A 89 32.39 -3.02 -13.10
C ARG A 89 32.17 -3.94 -14.31
N LYS A 90 32.70 -5.17 -14.17
CA LYS A 90 32.54 -6.24 -15.18
C LYS A 90 31.63 -7.37 -14.71
N ASP A 91 31.33 -7.46 -13.42
CA ASP A 91 30.61 -8.55 -12.77
C ASP A 91 29.69 -8.02 -11.66
N ASN A 92 28.70 -8.82 -11.30
CA ASN A 92 27.81 -8.51 -10.18
C ASN A 92 28.19 -9.39 -8.96
N PRO A 93 28.69 -8.81 -7.84
CA PRO A 93 29.11 -9.58 -6.68
C PRO A 93 27.94 -10.29 -5.96
N CYS A 94 26.69 -9.98 -6.32
CA CYS A 94 25.50 -10.66 -5.80
C CYS A 94 25.16 -11.93 -6.59
N ASP A 95 25.89 -12.23 -7.69
CA ASP A 95 25.62 -13.43 -8.49
C ASP A 95 25.96 -14.70 -7.70
N GLY A 96 25.05 -15.67 -7.79
CA GLY A 96 25.18 -16.93 -7.05
C GLY A 96 24.95 -16.82 -5.54
N ILE A 97 24.50 -15.68 -5.04
CA ILE A 97 24.04 -15.55 -3.64
C ILE A 97 22.53 -15.77 -3.60
N ASP A 98 22.08 -16.76 -2.82
CA ASP A 98 20.66 -17.07 -2.69
C ASP A 98 19.92 -15.99 -1.89
N SER A 99 18.76 -15.63 -2.38
CA SER A 99 17.85 -14.78 -1.60
C SER A 99 17.22 -15.58 -0.46
N PRO A 100 17.01 -14.97 0.72
CA PRO A 100 16.36 -15.65 1.84
C PRO A 100 15.00 -16.22 1.41
N LYS A 101 14.74 -17.48 1.78
CA LYS A 101 13.43 -18.10 1.56
C LYS A 101 12.38 -17.38 2.41
N ILE A 102 11.48 -16.67 1.77
CA ILE A 102 10.34 -16.06 2.44
C ILE A 102 9.30 -17.17 2.61
N GLY A 103 9.05 -17.59 3.84
CA GLY A 103 7.94 -18.50 4.14
C GLY A 103 6.64 -17.90 3.61
N ARG A 104 5.83 -18.70 2.91
CA ARG A 104 4.47 -18.30 2.50
C ARG A 104 3.61 -18.27 3.77
N HIS A 105 3.56 -17.12 4.43
CA HIS A 105 2.55 -16.87 5.46
C HIS A 105 1.26 -16.51 4.71
N LEU A 106 0.21 -17.32 4.87
CA LEU A 106 -1.11 -16.94 4.39
C LEU A 106 -1.50 -15.65 5.13
N PRO A 107 -1.90 -14.61 4.42
CA PRO A 107 -2.31 -13.38 5.08
C PRO A 107 -3.52 -13.64 5.97
N ASP A 108 -3.52 -13.03 7.16
CA ASP A 108 -4.65 -13.11 8.08
C ASP A 108 -5.90 -12.51 7.40
N VAL A 109 -6.99 -13.26 7.43
CA VAL A 109 -8.33 -12.84 7.03
C VAL A 109 -9.15 -12.60 8.29
N LEU A 110 -9.84 -11.47 8.35
CA LEU A 110 -10.83 -11.20 9.38
C LEU A 110 -12.15 -11.86 8.99
N SER A 111 -12.81 -12.52 9.91
CA SER A 111 -14.20 -12.96 9.70
C SER A 111 -15.16 -11.75 9.65
N VAL A 112 -16.38 -11.95 9.18
CA VAL A 112 -17.41 -10.89 9.19
C VAL A 112 -17.68 -10.42 10.61
N ASP A 113 -17.76 -11.33 11.58
CA ASP A 113 -17.97 -11.00 13.00
C ASP A 113 -16.81 -10.19 13.59
N GLU A 114 -15.56 -10.51 13.22
CA GLU A 114 -14.38 -9.72 13.62
C GLU A 114 -14.42 -8.32 13.02
N ILE A 115 -14.81 -8.17 11.75
CA ILE A 115 -15.02 -6.86 11.11
C ILE A 115 -16.08 -6.07 11.87
N ASP A 116 -17.23 -6.69 12.17
CA ASP A 116 -18.32 -6.05 12.91
C ASP A 116 -17.91 -5.65 14.33
N ALA A 117 -17.14 -6.48 15.02
CA ALA A 117 -16.59 -6.15 16.34
C ALA A 117 -15.66 -4.92 16.27
N ILE A 118 -14.77 -4.86 15.25
CA ILE A 118 -13.89 -3.70 15.04
C ILE A 118 -14.72 -2.45 14.73
N MET A 119 -15.74 -2.56 13.88
CA MET A 119 -16.63 -1.44 13.58
C MET A 119 -17.35 -0.94 14.84
N LYS A 120 -17.87 -1.83 15.66
CA LYS A 120 -18.57 -1.51 16.92
C LYS A 120 -17.65 -0.94 18.01
N SER A 121 -16.35 -1.25 17.97
CA SER A 121 -15.37 -0.73 18.94
C SER A 121 -15.12 0.77 18.82
N VAL A 122 -15.51 1.39 17.67
CA VAL A 122 -15.33 2.81 17.45
C VAL A 122 -16.37 3.61 18.25
N ASP A 123 -15.90 4.39 19.22
CA ASP A 123 -16.74 5.30 19.98
C ASP A 123 -17.08 6.54 19.15
N LEU A 124 -18.32 6.59 18.63
CA LEU A 124 -18.78 7.65 17.76
C LEU A 124 -18.98 8.98 18.49
N SER A 125 -19.07 8.97 19.83
CA SER A 125 -19.21 10.19 20.64
C SER A 125 -17.91 10.99 20.76
N LYS A 126 -16.77 10.33 20.50
CA LYS A 126 -15.45 10.95 20.60
C LYS A 126 -15.11 11.77 19.37
N PRO A 127 -14.35 12.88 19.55
CA PRO A 127 -13.78 13.61 18.42
C PRO A 127 -12.97 12.68 17.50
N GLY A 128 -13.36 12.61 16.23
CA GLY A 128 -12.76 11.73 15.24
C GLY A 128 -13.36 10.32 15.16
N GLY A 129 -14.33 9.95 16.01
CA GLY A 129 -14.98 8.64 15.94
C GLY A 129 -15.71 8.40 14.62
N LEU A 130 -16.50 9.36 14.16
CA LEU A 130 -17.17 9.30 12.85
C LEU A 130 -16.17 9.18 11.69
N ARG A 131 -15.05 9.90 11.76
CA ARG A 131 -13.96 9.78 10.79
C ARG A 131 -13.36 8.37 10.79
N ASP A 132 -12.99 7.86 11.96
CA ASP A 132 -12.34 6.57 12.11
C ASP A 132 -13.27 5.45 11.62
N ARG A 133 -14.57 5.54 11.92
CA ARG A 133 -15.60 4.64 11.40
C ARG A 133 -15.68 4.72 9.87
N ALA A 134 -15.75 5.91 9.29
CA ALA A 134 -15.82 6.09 7.84
C ALA A 134 -14.56 5.54 7.14
N ILE A 135 -13.37 5.73 7.71
CA ILE A 135 -12.15 5.13 7.18
C ILE A 135 -12.24 3.59 7.15
N LEU A 136 -12.67 2.97 8.24
CA LEU A 136 -12.81 1.51 8.33
C LEU A 136 -13.83 0.98 7.32
N GLU A 137 -14.99 1.63 7.20
CA GLU A 137 -16.02 1.25 6.24
C GLU A 137 -15.52 1.40 4.79
N ILE A 138 -14.78 2.45 4.45
CA ILE A 138 -14.18 2.62 3.11
C ILE A 138 -13.09 1.57 2.85
N LEU A 139 -12.25 1.25 3.83
CA LEU A 139 -11.21 0.23 3.68
C LEU A 139 -11.80 -1.17 3.44
N TYR A 140 -12.89 -1.50 4.12
CA TYR A 140 -13.54 -2.81 3.99
C TYR A 140 -14.63 -2.80 2.91
N GLY A 141 -15.56 -1.85 2.95
CA GLY A 141 -16.72 -1.81 2.04
C GLY A 141 -16.38 -1.52 0.59
N CYS A 142 -15.26 -0.79 0.36
CA CYS A 142 -14.76 -0.49 -0.99
C CYS A 142 -13.43 -1.16 -1.29
N GLY A 143 -12.82 -1.86 -0.35
CA GLY A 143 -11.53 -2.54 -0.53
C GLY A 143 -10.37 -1.62 -0.93
N LEU A 144 -10.39 -0.34 -0.55
CA LEU A 144 -9.36 0.63 -0.92
C LEU A 144 -8.01 0.34 -0.25
N ARG A 145 -6.91 0.67 -0.96
CA ARG A 145 -5.59 0.71 -0.31
C ARG A 145 -5.55 1.89 0.67
N VAL A 146 -4.78 1.76 1.76
CA VAL A 146 -4.65 2.85 2.75
C VAL A 146 -4.18 4.17 2.11
N SER A 147 -3.30 4.11 1.11
CA SER A 147 -2.86 5.30 0.36
C SER A 147 -3.98 5.93 -0.45
N GLU A 148 -4.84 5.11 -1.06
CA GLU A 148 -6.02 5.55 -1.82
C GLU A 148 -7.03 6.20 -0.88
N ALA A 149 -7.36 5.56 0.25
CA ALA A 149 -8.24 6.16 1.27
C ALA A 149 -7.69 7.49 1.80
N CYS A 150 -6.40 7.57 2.14
CA CYS A 150 -5.79 8.83 2.58
C CYS A 150 -5.80 9.93 1.50
N SER A 151 -5.79 9.60 0.21
CA SER A 151 -5.80 10.57 -0.89
C SER A 151 -7.16 10.78 -1.53
N LEU A 152 -8.18 10.12 -1.00
CA LEU A 152 -9.55 10.22 -1.52
C LEU A 152 -10.04 11.66 -1.44
N ARG A 153 -10.60 12.13 -2.54
CA ARG A 153 -11.17 13.48 -2.65
C ARG A 153 -12.68 13.42 -2.48
N ILE A 154 -13.27 14.50 -1.98
CA ILE A 154 -14.73 14.63 -1.89
C ILE A 154 -15.33 14.57 -3.29
N SER A 155 -14.70 15.23 -4.26
CA SER A 155 -15.11 15.23 -5.68
C SER A 155 -14.97 13.87 -6.38
N ASP A 156 -14.36 12.87 -5.74
CA ASP A 156 -14.22 11.50 -6.26
C ASP A 156 -15.22 10.52 -5.61
N VAL A 157 -16.08 10.96 -4.71
CA VAL A 157 -17.09 10.12 -4.06
C VAL A 157 -18.47 10.51 -4.54
N PHE A 158 -19.23 9.53 -5.03
CA PHE A 158 -20.55 9.69 -5.63
C PHE A 158 -21.56 8.85 -4.84
N PRO A 159 -22.01 9.35 -3.67
CA PRO A 159 -22.83 8.53 -2.77
C PRO A 159 -24.20 8.19 -3.36
N ASP A 160 -24.80 9.08 -4.14
CA ASP A 160 -26.13 8.87 -4.74
C ASP A 160 -26.08 7.85 -5.88
N GLU A 161 -24.96 7.78 -6.60
CA GLU A 161 -24.71 6.79 -7.65
C GLU A 161 -24.11 5.49 -7.11
N GLY A 162 -23.68 5.46 -5.83
CA GLY A 162 -23.16 4.28 -5.15
C GLY A 162 -21.77 3.85 -5.60
N PHE A 163 -20.86 4.79 -5.91
CA PHE A 163 -19.48 4.46 -6.25
C PHE A 163 -18.47 5.51 -5.81
N VAL A 164 -17.20 5.09 -5.82
CA VAL A 164 -16.01 5.90 -5.55
C VAL A 164 -15.07 5.80 -6.72
N ARG A 165 -14.57 6.91 -7.24
CA ARG A 165 -13.50 6.97 -8.22
C ARG A 165 -12.17 6.93 -7.52
N VAL A 166 -11.34 5.94 -7.83
CA VAL A 166 -10.03 5.74 -7.23
C VAL A 166 -8.94 5.92 -8.27
N ILE A 167 -7.96 6.76 -7.96
CA ILE A 167 -6.77 6.96 -8.80
C ILE A 167 -5.66 6.06 -8.24
N GLY A 168 -5.23 5.07 -9.03
CA GLY A 168 -4.19 4.11 -8.68
C GLY A 168 -2.80 4.49 -9.15
N LYS A 169 -1.88 3.52 -9.18
CA LYS A 169 -0.51 3.71 -9.69
C LYS A 169 -0.54 4.03 -11.20
N GLY A 170 0.24 5.03 -11.60
CA GLY A 170 0.31 5.47 -13.00
C GLY A 170 -0.94 6.22 -13.47
N ASP A 171 -1.62 6.93 -12.55
CA ASP A 171 -2.85 7.71 -12.82
C ASP A 171 -4.03 6.90 -13.40
N LYS A 172 -3.95 5.57 -13.33
CA LYS A 172 -5.06 4.72 -13.75
C LYS A 172 -6.25 4.90 -12.82
N GLN A 173 -7.39 5.28 -13.41
CA GLN A 173 -8.64 5.47 -12.67
C GLN A 173 -9.47 4.19 -12.72
N ARG A 174 -10.17 3.91 -11.61
CA ARG A 174 -11.17 2.86 -11.55
C ARG A 174 -12.35 3.31 -10.69
N LEU A 175 -13.54 2.82 -11.03
CA LEU A 175 -14.72 2.97 -10.20
C LEU A 175 -14.81 1.77 -9.24
N VAL A 176 -15.11 2.04 -7.98
CA VAL A 176 -15.31 0.99 -6.97
C VAL A 176 -16.70 1.20 -6.38
N PRO A 177 -17.55 0.16 -6.36
CA PRO A 177 -18.86 0.26 -5.73
C PRO A 177 -18.77 0.60 -4.25
N MET A 178 -19.72 1.38 -3.77
CA MET A 178 -19.88 1.83 -2.40
C MET A 178 -21.22 1.36 -1.87
N GLY A 179 -21.21 0.45 -0.89
CA GLY A 179 -22.42 -0.02 -0.24
C GLY A 179 -22.99 0.99 0.77
N GLU A 180 -24.25 0.78 1.19
CA GLU A 180 -24.96 1.70 2.07
C GLU A 180 -24.23 1.98 3.39
N MET A 181 -23.62 0.97 4.02
CA MET A 181 -22.87 1.16 5.28
C MET A 181 -21.69 2.12 5.11
N ALA A 182 -20.98 2.04 3.98
CA ALA A 182 -19.87 2.94 3.68
C ALA A 182 -20.37 4.35 3.33
N LYS A 183 -21.50 4.47 2.62
CA LYS A 183 -22.18 5.71 2.29
C LYS A 183 -22.63 6.45 3.55
N ASP A 184 -23.32 5.75 4.46
CA ASP A 184 -23.81 6.33 5.71
C ASP A 184 -22.67 6.84 6.59
N ALA A 185 -21.62 6.02 6.75
CA ALA A 185 -20.45 6.40 7.52
C ALA A 185 -19.71 7.59 6.89
N PHE A 186 -19.59 7.63 5.57
CA PHE A 186 -19.00 8.75 4.83
C PHE A 186 -19.79 10.03 5.03
N THR A 187 -21.10 9.99 4.81
CA THR A 187 -22.00 11.14 4.94
C THR A 187 -22.02 11.65 6.37
N GLY A 188 -22.12 10.73 7.35
CA GLY A 188 -22.04 11.06 8.77
C GLY A 188 -20.73 11.75 9.15
N TYR A 189 -19.61 11.32 8.59
CA TYR A 189 -18.34 12.01 8.83
C TYR A 189 -18.28 13.38 8.14
N LEU A 190 -18.78 13.52 6.91
CA LEU A 190 -18.75 14.80 6.20
C LEU A 190 -19.49 15.90 6.97
N SER A 191 -20.55 15.57 7.70
CA SER A 191 -21.33 16.55 8.50
C SER A 191 -20.51 17.17 9.65
N VAL A 192 -19.45 16.50 10.10
CA VAL A 192 -18.57 16.95 11.20
C VAL A 192 -17.10 17.09 10.77
N ARG A 193 -16.83 17.00 9.47
CA ARG A 193 -15.48 17.10 8.93
C ARG A 193 -14.89 18.47 9.28
N PRO A 194 -13.68 18.54 9.87
CA PRO A 194 -13.05 19.81 10.20
C PRO A 194 -12.74 20.61 8.92
N MET A 195 -12.60 21.93 9.08
CA MET A 195 -12.04 22.75 8.01
C MET A 195 -10.63 22.31 7.67
N ALA A 196 -10.33 22.29 6.36
CA ALA A 196 -8.98 21.99 5.91
C ALA A 196 -8.01 23.11 6.29
N SER A 197 -6.83 22.74 6.79
CA SER A 197 -5.77 23.67 7.17
C SER A 197 -5.12 24.37 5.97
N THR A 198 -5.22 23.77 4.79
CA THR A 198 -4.67 24.32 3.54
C THR A 198 -5.68 24.17 2.39
N LYS A 199 -5.58 25.03 1.36
CA LYS A 199 -6.37 24.90 0.14
C LYS A 199 -6.15 23.55 -0.56
N LYS A 200 -4.94 23.00 -0.46
CA LYS A 200 -4.57 21.70 -1.03
C LYS A 200 -5.36 20.56 -0.40
N ASP A 201 -5.66 20.64 0.89
CA ASP A 201 -6.40 19.62 1.62
C ASP A 201 -7.91 19.86 1.59
N GLY A 202 -8.38 20.94 0.96
CA GLY A 202 -9.79 21.33 0.91
C GLY A 202 -10.70 20.22 0.38
N ASP A 203 -10.26 19.54 -0.66
CA ASP A 203 -10.99 18.45 -1.32
C ASP A 203 -10.65 17.05 -0.79
N ILE A 204 -9.72 16.93 0.19
CA ILE A 204 -9.38 15.64 0.79
C ILE A 204 -10.47 15.21 1.77
N VAL A 205 -10.98 13.97 1.64
CA VAL A 205 -12.03 13.44 2.52
C VAL A 205 -11.54 13.39 3.96
N PHE A 206 -10.49 12.63 4.25
CA PHE A 206 -10.08 12.30 5.61
C PHE A 206 -9.01 13.24 6.14
N LEU A 207 -9.41 14.07 7.08
CA LEU A 207 -8.52 15.02 7.75
C LEU A 207 -8.25 14.61 9.21
N ASN A 208 -7.07 14.96 9.68
CA ASN A 208 -6.72 14.84 11.08
C ASN A 208 -7.35 15.99 11.91
N ARG A 209 -7.09 16.00 13.22
CA ARG A 209 -7.62 17.01 14.13
C ARG A 209 -7.19 18.45 13.79
N SER A 210 -6.04 18.63 13.13
CA SER A 210 -5.54 19.94 12.72
C SER A 210 -6.00 20.36 11.31
N GLY A 211 -6.90 19.62 10.68
CA GLY A 211 -7.40 19.91 9.33
C GLY A 211 -6.44 19.52 8.20
N ALA A 212 -5.36 18.83 8.49
CA ALA A 212 -4.44 18.32 7.48
C ALA A 212 -4.83 16.88 7.08
N ARG A 213 -4.46 16.48 5.87
CA ARG A 213 -4.66 15.12 5.34
C ARG A 213 -4.16 14.05 6.32
N MET A 214 -4.93 12.99 6.51
CA MET A 214 -4.52 11.82 7.30
C MET A 214 -3.31 11.12 6.71
N SER A 215 -2.32 10.79 7.56
CA SER A 215 -1.17 10.00 7.14
C SER A 215 -1.49 8.50 7.14
N ARG A 216 -0.80 7.73 6.29
CA ARG A 216 -0.91 6.26 6.29
C ARG A 216 -0.56 5.64 7.65
N ILE A 217 0.40 6.24 8.36
CA ILE A 217 0.82 5.79 9.70
C ILE A 217 -0.30 6.02 10.71
N SER A 218 -0.97 7.19 10.65
CA SER A 218 -2.10 7.49 11.53
C SER A 218 -3.26 6.50 11.32
N VAL A 219 -3.59 6.20 10.06
CA VAL A 219 -4.64 5.20 9.73
C VAL A 219 -4.21 3.80 10.20
N PHE A 220 -2.97 3.41 9.98
CA PHE A 220 -2.44 2.12 10.45
C PHE A 220 -2.56 1.97 11.98
N ASN A 221 -2.15 3.00 12.73
CA ASN A 221 -2.23 3.01 14.19
C ASN A 221 -3.69 2.99 14.68
N MET A 222 -4.57 3.73 14.00
CA MET A 222 -6.01 3.73 14.29
C MET A 222 -6.61 2.33 14.09
N VAL A 223 -6.35 1.67 12.96
CA VAL A 223 -6.81 0.31 12.66
C VAL A 223 -6.36 -0.68 13.74
N ARG A 224 -5.07 -0.65 14.11
CA ARG A 224 -4.54 -1.52 15.17
C ARG A 224 -5.18 -1.26 16.53
N LYS A 225 -5.38 0.00 16.87
CA LYS A 225 -6.06 0.38 18.11
C LYS A 225 -7.48 -0.16 18.17
N GLN A 226 -8.27 -0.01 17.11
CA GLN A 226 -9.64 -0.49 17.07
C GLN A 226 -9.72 -2.02 17.09
N ALA A 227 -8.81 -2.71 16.38
CA ALA A 227 -8.72 -4.17 16.46
C ALA A 227 -8.41 -4.66 17.90
N LEU A 228 -7.48 -4.00 18.59
CA LEU A 228 -7.19 -4.32 20.00
C LEU A 228 -8.39 -4.08 20.90
N LEU A 229 -9.10 -2.96 20.74
CA LEU A 229 -10.32 -2.65 21.52
C LEU A 229 -11.45 -3.66 21.24
N ALA A 230 -11.50 -4.22 20.04
CA ALA A 230 -12.43 -5.30 19.68
C ALA A 230 -12.01 -6.69 20.19
N GLY A 231 -10.88 -6.80 20.91
CA GLY A 231 -10.36 -8.07 21.41
C GLY A 231 -9.69 -8.95 20.34
N ILE A 232 -9.32 -8.40 19.18
CA ILE A 232 -8.69 -9.15 18.10
C ILE A 232 -7.19 -9.27 18.37
N THR A 233 -6.69 -10.50 18.51
CA THR A 233 -5.28 -10.80 18.80
C THR A 233 -4.41 -10.95 17.56
N LYS A 234 -5.03 -11.12 16.37
CA LYS A 234 -4.34 -11.20 15.08
C LYS A 234 -3.58 -9.91 14.77
N THR A 235 -2.53 -10.00 13.95
CA THR A 235 -1.80 -8.81 13.47
C THR A 235 -2.60 -8.13 12.36
N ILE A 236 -3.36 -7.10 12.71
CA ILE A 236 -4.25 -6.39 11.80
C ILE A 236 -3.61 -5.14 11.22
N SER A 237 -3.85 -4.92 9.93
CA SER A 237 -3.41 -3.76 9.18
C SER A 237 -4.50 -3.32 8.18
N PRO A 238 -4.42 -2.14 7.57
CA PRO A 238 -5.34 -1.76 6.49
C PRO A 238 -5.35 -2.74 5.30
N HIS A 239 -4.23 -3.43 5.05
CA HIS A 239 -4.17 -4.49 4.02
C HIS A 239 -5.01 -5.72 4.39
N THR A 240 -5.12 -6.02 5.68
CA THR A 240 -5.98 -7.13 6.16
C THR A 240 -7.44 -6.85 5.83
N PHE A 241 -7.94 -5.62 5.99
CA PHE A 241 -9.31 -5.24 5.61
C PHE A 241 -9.57 -5.45 4.12
N ARG A 242 -8.65 -4.98 3.28
CA ARG A 242 -8.76 -5.15 1.83
C ARG A 242 -8.69 -6.63 1.41
N HIS A 243 -7.85 -7.41 2.07
CA HIS A 243 -7.75 -8.85 1.81
C HIS A 243 -9.03 -9.57 2.22
N SER A 244 -9.58 -9.24 3.40
CA SER A 244 -10.87 -9.78 3.87
C SER A 244 -12.03 -9.38 2.95
N PHE A 245 -12.07 -8.14 2.45
CA PHE A 245 -13.02 -7.73 1.42
C PHE A 245 -12.98 -8.64 0.19
N ALA A 246 -11.77 -8.86 -0.37
CA ALA A 246 -11.61 -9.72 -1.54
C ALA A 246 -12.04 -11.16 -1.27
N THR A 247 -11.60 -11.72 -0.14
CA THR A 247 -11.92 -13.10 0.27
C THR A 247 -13.41 -13.28 0.44
N HIS A 248 -14.08 -12.39 1.19
CA HIS A 248 -15.52 -12.50 1.44
C HIS A 248 -16.36 -12.38 0.16
N LEU A 249 -15.98 -11.50 -0.78
CA LEU A 249 -16.68 -11.42 -2.07
C LEU A 249 -16.57 -12.74 -2.83
N VAL A 250 -15.38 -13.33 -2.91
CA VAL A 250 -15.15 -14.58 -3.63
C VAL A 250 -15.84 -15.75 -2.91
N GLU A 251 -15.77 -15.86 -1.60
CA GLU A 251 -16.45 -16.88 -0.80
C GLU A 251 -17.97 -16.81 -0.95
N ASN A 252 -18.52 -15.61 -1.12
CA ASN A 252 -19.94 -15.38 -1.37
C ASN A 252 -20.33 -15.52 -2.86
N GLY A 253 -19.40 -15.97 -3.71
CA GLY A 253 -19.68 -16.33 -5.11
C GLY A 253 -19.47 -15.22 -6.13
N ALA A 254 -18.77 -14.13 -5.79
CA ALA A 254 -18.35 -13.15 -6.78
C ALA A 254 -17.25 -13.73 -7.68
N ASP A 255 -17.28 -13.38 -8.97
CA ASP A 255 -16.24 -13.79 -9.91
C ASP A 255 -14.87 -13.19 -9.51
N LEU A 256 -13.85 -14.05 -9.44
CA LEU A 256 -12.50 -13.67 -9.01
C LEU A 256 -11.89 -12.60 -9.93
N ARG A 257 -12.18 -12.62 -11.24
CA ARG A 257 -11.65 -11.60 -12.19
C ARG A 257 -12.28 -10.25 -11.91
N VAL A 258 -13.57 -10.21 -11.66
CA VAL A 258 -14.29 -8.99 -11.29
C VAL A 258 -13.69 -8.39 -10.01
N VAL A 259 -13.43 -9.21 -8.98
CA VAL A 259 -12.82 -8.77 -7.74
C VAL A 259 -11.37 -8.26 -7.97
N GLN A 260 -10.57 -8.94 -8.79
CA GLN A 260 -9.21 -8.51 -9.14
C GLN A 260 -9.19 -7.16 -9.87
N GLU A 261 -10.11 -6.94 -10.80
CA GLU A 261 -10.25 -5.67 -11.53
C GLU A 261 -10.67 -4.53 -10.59
N MET A 262 -11.67 -4.75 -9.73
CA MET A 262 -12.09 -3.77 -8.71
C MET A 262 -10.93 -3.38 -7.78
N LEU A 263 -10.07 -4.34 -7.46
CA LEU A 263 -8.89 -4.10 -6.64
C LEU A 263 -7.74 -3.44 -7.41
N GLY A 264 -7.76 -3.40 -8.74
CA GLY A 264 -6.69 -2.84 -9.57
C GLY A 264 -5.38 -3.62 -9.41
N HIS A 265 -5.41 -4.93 -9.63
CA HIS A 265 -4.22 -5.78 -9.74
C HIS A 265 -3.63 -5.64 -11.15
N GLU A 266 -2.35 -5.32 -11.26
CA GLU A 266 -1.64 -5.01 -12.53
C GLU A 266 -1.42 -6.22 -13.48
N SER A 267 -1.82 -7.41 -13.11
CA SER A 267 -1.66 -8.60 -13.95
C SER A 267 -2.98 -8.94 -14.62
N ILE A 268 -3.09 -8.58 -15.82
CA ILE A 268 -3.77 -9.06 -17.01
C ILE A 268 -4.32 -7.88 -17.82
N LEU A 269 -3.58 -7.61 -18.93
CA LEU A 269 -4.00 -7.04 -20.22
C LEU A 269 -4.90 -5.79 -20.24
N THR A 270 -4.25 -4.75 -20.74
CA THR A 270 -4.75 -3.71 -21.67
C THR A 270 -5.86 -2.77 -21.23
N THR A 271 -5.50 -1.53 -21.29
CA THR A 271 -6.28 -0.29 -21.14
C THR A 271 -7.57 -0.23 -22.02
N GLU A 272 -7.78 -1.17 -22.92
CA GLU A 272 -8.91 -1.19 -23.87
C GLU A 272 -10.19 -1.85 -23.31
N ILE A 273 -10.13 -2.60 -22.20
CA ILE A 273 -11.28 -3.31 -21.65
C ILE A 273 -12.15 -2.43 -20.73
N TYR A 274 -11.64 -1.28 -20.29
CA TYR A 274 -12.34 -0.41 -19.33
C TYR A 274 -13.60 0.29 -19.88
N THR A 275 -13.89 0.19 -21.15
CA THR A 275 -15.06 0.82 -21.80
C THR A 275 -16.30 -0.05 -21.82
N HIS A 276 -16.25 -1.34 -21.43
CA HIS A 276 -17.35 -2.27 -21.64
C HIS A 276 -17.84 -3.07 -20.42
N ILE A 277 -17.17 -3.03 -19.26
CA ILE A 277 -17.74 -3.61 -18.05
C ILE A 277 -18.59 -2.52 -17.40
N ASP A 278 -19.89 -2.65 -17.56
CA ASP A 278 -20.90 -1.75 -17.01
C ASP A 278 -20.68 -1.61 -15.47
N SER A 279 -20.58 -0.37 -15.00
CA SER A 279 -20.50 -0.03 -13.57
C SER A 279 -21.62 -0.72 -12.76
N LYS A 280 -22.75 -0.99 -13.38
CA LYS A 280 -23.88 -1.74 -12.82
C LYS A 280 -23.52 -3.20 -12.50
N THR A 281 -22.67 -3.85 -13.30
CA THR A 281 -22.22 -5.24 -13.05
C THR A 281 -21.34 -5.30 -11.80
N TRP A 282 -20.46 -4.31 -11.59
CA TRP A 282 -19.62 -4.25 -10.39
C TRP A 282 -20.44 -3.90 -9.16
N GLN A 283 -21.36 -2.95 -9.29
CA GLN A 283 -22.29 -2.57 -8.22
C GLN A 283 -23.16 -3.77 -7.82
N ALA A 284 -23.69 -4.51 -8.79
CA ALA A 284 -24.48 -5.71 -8.55
C ALA A 284 -23.64 -6.81 -7.86
N ALA A 285 -22.37 -7.00 -8.24
CA ALA A 285 -21.46 -7.95 -7.60
C ALA A 285 -21.23 -7.61 -6.12
N VAL A 286 -20.96 -6.34 -5.78
CA VAL A 286 -20.79 -5.93 -4.39
C VAL A 286 -22.11 -6.01 -3.62
N LEU A 287 -23.20 -5.45 -4.15
CA LEU A 287 -24.51 -5.49 -3.48
C LEU A 287 -25.04 -6.90 -3.26
N LYS A 288 -24.69 -7.86 -4.14
CA LYS A 288 -25.13 -9.25 -4.02
C LYS A 288 -24.25 -10.07 -3.08
N HIS A 289 -22.94 -9.86 -3.11
CA HIS A 289 -21.94 -10.76 -2.50
C HIS A 289 -21.20 -10.16 -1.32
N HIS A 290 -21.27 -8.83 -1.07
CA HIS A 290 -20.62 -8.23 0.08
C HIS A 290 -21.45 -8.45 1.36
N PRO A 291 -20.82 -8.90 2.49
CA PRO A 291 -21.54 -9.16 3.74
C PRO A 291 -22.21 -7.93 4.36
N ARG A 292 -21.65 -6.75 4.12
CA ARG A 292 -22.15 -5.46 4.64
C ARG A 292 -22.59 -4.60 3.44
N LYS A 293 -23.80 -4.83 3.02
CA LYS A 293 -24.44 -4.12 1.90
C LYS A 293 -24.79 -2.70 2.26
#